data_bbabafd7782c46935d84235dafce8c34
#
_entry.id   bbabafd7782c46935d84235dafce8c34
#
_cell.length_a   1.000
_cell.length_b   1.000
_cell.length_c   1.000
_cell.angle_alpha   90.00
_cell.angle_beta   90.00
_cell.angle_gamma   90.00
#
_symmetry.space_group_name_H-M   'P 1'
#
loop_
_entity.id
_entity.type
_entity.pdbx_description
1 polymer ?
#
loop_
_entity_poly.entity_id
_entity_poly.type
_entity_poly.pdbx_seq_one_letter_code
_entity_poly.pdbx_strand_id
1 'polypeptide(L)'
;AALLAQGQSGTREERITFGGATRALLTAHKPMDIAGRKLLLSSSLDVTEQKVIEDELFRRAYYDELTGLPNRAVIERHVTELLEDHRPHHFALAFLDVDNFKHINDYYGHSVGDALLVGIAKRLSLELRDTDVLSRISGDEFLLLLDPITSEAEVAEHINFLLQRLKAPFYIDGTEVFASASIGISLYPEHGRSYEALRQNADIAMYRVKSDGKGASAIFNIAMEREALERMAVEQSLRQAILDRRFCCAFQPKVDIRTNEIKGVEALVRLRDDNGVIQAPGTFVDLAVELGLIDELTHLVLAEIMKSIDLINATFGEDASISVNVAAKQAGSPDFMRSFCEALAATECPKRFMVEITEDAFVAKAHFQKQILPMLREIGVGISIDDFGI
;
A
#
# COMPACT_ATOMS: atom_id res chain seq x y z
N ALA A 1 35.95 49.43 3.95
CA ALA A 1 36.85 50.31 3.19
C ALA A 1 36.32 50.53 1.76
N ALA A 2 35.92 49.52 1.02
CA ALA A 2 35.43 49.62 -0.36
C ALA A 2 34.16 50.48 -0.49
N LEU A 3 33.16 50.30 0.41
CA LEU A 3 31.91 51.08 0.41
C LEU A 3 32.10 52.58 0.71
N LEU A 4 33.08 52.92 1.56
CA LEU A 4 33.45 54.29 1.83
C LEU A 4 34.13 54.97 0.61
N ALA A 5 34.91 54.19 -0.17
CA ALA A 5 35.60 54.69 -1.35
C ALA A 5 34.62 54.91 -2.52
N GLN A 6 33.58 54.14 -2.64
CA GLN A 6 32.60 54.21 -3.74
C GLN A 6 31.40 55.12 -3.47
N GLY A 7 31.22 55.60 -2.22
CA GLY A 7 30.12 56.49 -1.85
C GLY A 7 28.73 55.92 -2.03
N GLN A 8 28.61 54.59 -2.12
CA GLN A 8 27.34 53.89 -2.35
C GLN A 8 26.75 53.31 -1.05
N SER A 9 25.44 53.41 -0.90
CA SER A 9 24.71 52.74 0.16
C SER A 9 24.51 51.28 -0.24
N GLY A 10 24.59 50.35 0.71
CA GLY A 10 24.36 48.91 0.46
C GLY A 10 23.79 48.22 1.67
N THR A 11 23.02 47.18 1.43
CA THR A 11 22.51 46.24 2.45
C THR A 11 23.16 44.90 2.21
N ARG A 12 23.61 44.24 3.28
CA ARG A 12 24.27 42.96 3.20
C ARG A 12 23.80 42.05 4.34
N GLU A 13 23.57 40.78 4.04
CA GLU A 13 23.44 39.74 5.07
C GLU A 13 24.83 39.28 5.50
N GLU A 14 25.04 39.18 6.81
CA GLU A 14 26.29 38.73 7.40
C GLU A 14 25.98 37.71 8.51
N ARG A 15 26.76 36.62 8.55
CA ARG A 15 26.71 35.67 9.68
C ARG A 15 27.89 35.99 10.60
N ILE A 16 27.60 36.30 11.86
CA ILE A 16 28.60 36.63 12.87
C ILE A 16 28.50 35.65 14.01
N THR A 17 29.62 35.00 14.35
CA THR A 17 29.68 34.11 15.52
C THR A 17 30.28 34.90 16.70
N PHE A 18 29.50 35.05 17.77
CA PHE A 18 29.92 35.75 18.97
C PHE A 18 29.50 34.91 20.20
N GLY A 19 30.44 34.65 21.12
CA GLY A 19 30.16 33.89 22.35
C GLY A 19 29.69 32.45 22.10
N GLY A 20 30.06 31.82 20.98
CA GLY A 20 29.65 30.47 20.61
C GLY A 20 28.27 30.38 19.92
N ALA A 21 27.54 31.50 19.76
CA ALA A 21 26.29 31.60 19.04
C ALA A 21 26.49 32.29 17.69
N THR A 22 25.97 31.70 16.61
CA THR A 22 25.96 32.29 15.27
C THR A 22 24.66 33.06 15.06
N ARG A 23 24.76 34.33 14.71
CA ARG A 23 23.63 35.24 14.40
C ARG A 23 23.65 35.67 12.95
N ALA A 24 22.49 35.76 12.32
CA ALA A 24 22.31 36.36 11.02
C ALA A 24 21.94 37.85 11.19
N LEU A 25 22.77 38.75 10.66
CA LEU A 25 22.53 40.17 10.74
C LEU A 25 22.29 40.75 9.34
N LEU A 26 21.22 41.51 9.19
CA LEU A 26 20.98 42.34 8.01
C LEU A 26 21.57 43.71 8.30
N THR A 27 22.72 44.01 7.69
CA THR A 27 23.47 45.24 7.93
C THR A 27 23.34 46.19 6.76
N ALA A 28 22.79 47.40 7.02
CA ALA A 28 22.73 48.48 6.06
C ALA A 28 23.86 49.46 6.33
N HIS A 29 24.55 49.84 5.28
CA HIS A 29 25.65 50.81 5.33
C HIS A 29 25.29 52.04 4.52
N LYS A 30 25.45 53.23 5.11
CA LYS A 30 25.25 54.52 4.45
C LYS A 30 26.46 55.43 4.66
N PRO A 31 27.16 55.81 3.59
CA PRO A 31 28.23 56.82 3.70
C PRO A 31 27.61 58.18 4.01
N MET A 32 28.24 58.90 4.90
CA MET A 32 27.88 60.31 5.32
C MET A 32 29.11 61.18 5.38
N ASP A 33 28.93 62.44 5.05
CA ASP A 33 29.95 63.48 5.28
C ASP A 33 29.47 64.37 6.45
N ILE A 34 30.22 64.41 7.51
CA ILE A 34 29.93 65.21 8.68
C ILE A 34 31.16 66.08 8.95
N ALA A 35 31.02 67.39 8.75
CA ALA A 35 32.08 68.41 8.94
C ALA A 35 33.38 68.07 8.17
N GLY A 36 33.24 67.61 6.90
CA GLY A 36 34.37 67.30 6.02
C GLY A 36 35.03 65.95 6.31
N ARG A 37 34.42 65.11 7.23
CA ARG A 37 34.88 63.77 7.52
C ARG A 37 33.92 62.72 6.90
N LYS A 38 34.45 61.86 6.05
CA LYS A 38 33.69 60.71 5.50
C LYS A 38 33.54 59.64 6.56
N LEU A 39 32.32 59.39 6.95
CA LEU A 39 31.93 58.37 7.94
C LEU A 39 31.02 57.31 7.27
N LEU A 40 30.99 56.12 7.81
CA LEU A 40 30.05 55.06 7.43
C LEU A 40 29.08 54.83 8.59
N LEU A 41 27.81 55.17 8.37
CA LEU A 41 26.75 54.79 9.28
C LEU A 41 26.36 53.32 8.97
N SER A 42 26.46 52.45 9.97
CA SER A 42 26.03 51.07 9.84
C SER A 42 24.93 50.81 10.83
N SER A 43 23.85 50.23 10.37
CA SER A 43 22.73 49.74 11.19
C SER A 43 22.54 48.24 10.94
N SER A 44 22.57 47.45 12.00
CA SER A 44 22.41 45.99 11.91
C SER A 44 21.15 45.58 12.64
N LEU A 45 20.33 44.77 11.95
CA LEU A 45 19.14 44.12 12.49
C LEU A 45 19.45 42.65 12.64
N ASP A 46 19.19 42.09 13.83
CA ASP A 46 19.28 40.65 14.05
C ASP A 46 18.05 39.97 13.39
N VAL A 47 18.29 39.20 12.35
CA VAL A 47 17.26 38.45 11.58
C VAL A 47 17.38 36.94 11.76
N THR A 48 18.08 36.51 12.82
CA THR A 48 18.36 35.08 13.07
C THR A 48 17.08 34.28 13.19
N GLU A 49 16.12 34.72 14.01
CA GLU A 49 14.84 34.04 14.20
C GLU A 49 14.02 33.98 12.90
N GLN A 50 13.97 35.09 12.18
CA GLN A 50 13.28 35.14 10.88
C GLN A 50 13.92 34.17 9.88
N LYS A 51 15.24 34.06 9.82
CA LYS A 51 15.92 33.09 8.93
C LYS A 51 15.68 31.64 9.33
N VAL A 52 15.66 31.35 10.61
CA VAL A 52 15.33 30.00 11.09
C VAL A 52 13.91 29.61 10.67
N ILE A 53 12.96 30.55 10.82
CA ILE A 53 11.57 30.33 10.40
C ILE A 53 11.47 30.17 8.87
N GLU A 54 12.15 31.01 8.10
CA GLU A 54 12.20 30.92 6.63
C GLU A 54 12.78 29.55 6.18
N ASP A 55 13.90 29.12 6.78
CA ASP A 55 14.54 27.84 6.48
C ASP A 55 13.63 26.66 6.87
N GLU A 56 12.93 26.75 8.01
CA GLU A 56 11.98 25.72 8.44
C GLU A 56 10.76 25.64 7.52
N LEU A 57 10.18 26.79 7.13
CA LEU A 57 9.09 26.85 6.17
C LEU A 57 9.52 26.31 4.80
N PHE A 58 10.74 26.65 4.35
CA PHE A 58 11.29 26.09 3.12
C PHE A 58 11.43 24.57 3.19
N ARG A 59 11.97 24.04 4.29
CA ARG A 59 12.08 22.59 4.47
C ARG A 59 10.72 21.92 4.45
N ARG A 60 9.74 22.42 5.20
CA ARG A 60 8.38 21.88 5.21
C ARG A 60 7.67 21.95 3.85
N ALA A 61 7.93 23.03 3.09
CA ALA A 61 7.33 23.19 1.77
C ALA A 61 7.89 22.23 0.71
N TYR A 62 9.16 21.80 0.84
CA TYR A 62 9.87 21.10 -0.23
C TYR A 62 10.46 19.75 0.16
N TYR A 63 10.50 19.39 1.43
CA TYR A 63 11.11 18.15 1.90
C TYR A 63 10.19 17.38 2.84
N ASP A 64 10.30 16.06 2.82
CA ASP A 64 9.65 15.17 3.77
C ASP A 64 10.38 15.20 5.12
N GLU A 65 9.66 15.45 6.21
CA GLU A 65 10.25 15.66 7.54
C GLU A 65 10.91 14.37 8.09
N LEU A 66 10.41 13.18 7.72
CA LEU A 66 10.93 11.92 8.23
C LEU A 66 12.23 11.52 7.51
N THR A 67 12.20 11.49 6.18
CA THR A 67 13.30 10.94 5.37
C THR A 67 14.31 11.99 4.93
N GLY A 68 13.93 13.26 4.95
CA GLY A 68 14.73 14.36 4.41
C GLY A 68 14.79 14.39 2.88
N LEU A 69 14.08 13.50 2.20
CA LEU A 69 13.96 13.52 0.74
C LEU A 69 13.12 14.71 0.26
N PRO A 70 13.28 15.12 -1.00
CA PRO A 70 12.30 15.97 -1.67
C PRO A 70 10.88 15.42 -1.49
N ASN A 71 9.90 16.31 -1.32
CA ASN A 71 8.50 15.93 -1.26
C ASN A 71 7.86 15.94 -2.68
N ARG A 72 6.55 15.67 -2.73
CA ARG A 72 5.77 15.65 -3.99
C ARG A 72 5.93 16.95 -4.81
N ALA A 73 5.92 18.11 -4.15
CA ALA A 73 5.98 19.40 -4.85
C ALA A 73 7.30 19.58 -5.62
N VAL A 74 8.39 19.04 -5.12
CA VAL A 74 9.72 19.13 -5.77
C VAL A 74 9.76 18.27 -7.02
N ILE A 75 9.38 16.98 -6.93
CA ILE A 75 9.44 16.09 -8.11
C ILE A 75 8.45 16.50 -9.19
N GLU A 76 7.26 16.96 -8.82
CA GLU A 76 6.26 17.50 -9.73
C GLU A 76 6.82 18.70 -10.50
N ARG A 77 7.50 19.63 -9.81
CA ARG A 77 8.16 20.79 -10.44
C ARG A 77 9.26 20.33 -11.39
N HIS A 78 10.15 19.41 -11.00
CA HIS A 78 11.22 18.92 -11.87
C HIS A 78 10.68 18.27 -13.14
N VAL A 79 9.67 17.42 -13.01
CA VAL A 79 9.03 16.80 -14.18
C VAL A 79 8.38 17.86 -15.07
N THR A 80 7.72 18.87 -14.49
CA THR A 80 7.09 19.96 -15.25
C THR A 80 8.14 20.78 -16.01
N GLU A 81 9.26 21.09 -15.37
CA GLU A 81 10.40 21.79 -16.02
C GLU A 81 10.96 20.99 -17.20
N LEU A 82 11.08 19.65 -17.06
CA LEU A 82 11.50 18.76 -18.15
C LEU A 82 10.45 18.71 -19.30
N LEU A 83 9.15 18.73 -18.97
CA LEU A 83 8.08 18.74 -19.97
C LEU A 83 8.02 20.06 -20.76
N GLU A 84 8.43 21.18 -20.16
CA GLU A 84 8.50 22.50 -20.80
C GLU A 84 9.77 22.67 -21.65
N ASP A 85 10.79 21.83 -21.44
CA ASP A 85 12.02 21.85 -22.23
C ASP A 85 11.73 21.31 -23.65
N HIS A 86 11.89 22.16 -24.65
CA HIS A 86 11.63 21.81 -26.06
C HIS A 86 12.73 20.94 -26.69
N ARG A 87 13.78 20.57 -25.95
CA ARG A 87 14.79 19.66 -26.45
C ARG A 87 14.26 18.22 -26.44
N PRO A 88 14.57 17.41 -27.48
CA PRO A 88 14.24 15.99 -27.44
C PRO A 88 14.96 15.32 -26.25
N HIS A 89 14.24 14.81 -25.29
CA HIS A 89 14.77 14.06 -24.17
C HIS A 89 13.78 12.97 -23.77
N HIS A 90 14.29 11.96 -23.10
CA HIS A 90 13.50 10.86 -22.56
C HIS A 90 13.83 10.73 -21.08
N PHE A 91 12.82 10.56 -20.28
CA PHE A 91 12.94 10.27 -18.85
C PHE A 91 11.90 9.22 -18.42
N ALA A 92 12.14 8.59 -17.28
CA ALA A 92 11.19 7.68 -16.66
C ALA A 92 10.72 8.22 -15.31
N LEU A 93 9.45 8.04 -15.02
CA LEU A 93 8.86 8.27 -13.71
C LEU A 93 8.45 6.92 -13.13
N ALA A 94 9.02 6.54 -11.99
CA ALA A 94 8.73 5.30 -11.31
C ALA A 94 7.99 5.55 -9.99
N PHE A 95 6.85 4.88 -9.79
CA PHE A 95 6.10 4.88 -8.55
C PHE A 95 6.48 3.64 -7.75
N LEU A 96 6.96 3.82 -6.52
CA LEU A 96 7.42 2.77 -5.63
C LEU A 96 6.58 2.75 -4.36
N ASP A 97 6.18 1.57 -3.93
CA ASP A 97 5.46 1.33 -2.68
C ASP A 97 6.10 0.16 -1.93
N VAL A 98 6.28 0.32 -0.62
CA VAL A 98 6.91 -0.70 0.24
C VAL A 98 5.89 -1.79 0.58
N ASP A 99 6.19 -3.00 0.14
CA ASP A 99 5.28 -4.14 0.31
C ASP A 99 5.03 -4.48 1.79
N ASN A 100 3.77 -4.66 2.13
CA ASN A 100 3.34 -5.07 3.48
C ASN A 100 3.80 -4.13 4.61
N PHE A 101 4.04 -2.85 4.33
CA PHE A 101 4.54 -1.89 5.32
C PHE A 101 3.65 -1.81 6.57
N LYS A 102 2.32 -1.89 6.40
CA LYS A 102 1.39 -1.96 7.53
C LYS A 102 1.68 -3.14 8.46
N HIS A 103 1.97 -4.33 7.91
CA HIS A 103 2.32 -5.50 8.74
C HIS A 103 3.64 -5.31 9.49
N ILE A 104 4.60 -4.59 8.89
CA ILE A 104 5.86 -4.25 9.57
C ILE A 104 5.56 -3.32 10.75
N ASN A 105 4.73 -2.30 10.57
CA ASN A 105 4.29 -1.43 11.65
C ASN A 105 3.53 -2.18 12.76
N ASP A 106 2.61 -3.06 12.37
CA ASP A 106 1.79 -3.83 13.32
C ASP A 106 2.63 -4.82 14.14
N TYR A 107 3.71 -5.36 13.57
CA TYR A 107 4.56 -6.35 14.22
C TYR A 107 5.71 -5.74 15.02
N TYR A 108 6.41 -4.74 14.45
CA TYR A 108 7.62 -4.15 15.05
C TYR A 108 7.36 -2.78 15.71
N GLY A 109 6.21 -2.17 15.47
CA GLY A 109 5.87 -0.82 15.92
C GLY A 109 6.24 0.28 14.91
N HIS A 110 5.56 1.42 15.03
CA HIS A 110 5.73 2.56 14.11
C HIS A 110 7.15 3.14 14.09
N SER A 111 7.86 3.13 15.22
CA SER A 111 9.24 3.62 15.28
C SER A 111 10.19 2.82 14.39
N VAL A 112 10.01 1.50 14.31
CA VAL A 112 10.78 0.63 13.41
C VAL A 112 10.38 0.86 11.96
N GLY A 113 9.08 1.05 11.68
CA GLY A 113 8.59 1.41 10.36
C GLY A 113 9.18 2.74 9.85
N ASP A 114 9.20 3.76 10.70
CA ASP A 114 9.79 5.07 10.37
C ASP A 114 11.30 4.93 10.10
N ALA A 115 12.04 4.20 10.94
CA ALA A 115 13.46 3.93 10.72
C ALA A 115 13.71 3.12 9.43
N LEU A 116 12.81 2.19 9.08
CA LEU A 116 12.87 1.46 7.82
C LEU A 116 12.72 2.40 6.62
N LEU A 117 11.74 3.31 6.64
CA LEU A 117 11.54 4.29 5.56
C LEU A 117 12.77 5.20 5.38
N VAL A 118 13.38 5.64 6.48
CA VAL A 118 14.65 6.39 6.45
C VAL A 118 15.77 5.53 5.85
N GLY A 119 15.84 4.25 6.23
CA GLY A 119 16.81 3.30 5.69
C GLY A 119 16.65 3.06 4.19
N ILE A 120 15.41 2.89 3.72
CA ILE A 120 15.05 2.77 2.30
C ILE A 120 15.48 4.01 1.53
N ALA A 121 15.06 5.19 2.01
CA ALA A 121 15.41 6.48 1.41
C ALA A 121 16.91 6.63 1.23
N LYS A 122 17.68 6.37 2.29
CA LYS A 122 19.15 6.43 2.24
C LYS A 122 19.76 5.41 1.30
N ARG A 123 19.28 4.16 1.33
CA ARG A 123 19.82 3.07 0.49
C ARG A 123 19.58 3.33 -0.99
N LEU A 124 18.38 3.79 -1.37
CA LEU A 124 18.07 4.15 -2.74
C LEU A 124 18.88 5.37 -3.20
N SER A 125 18.94 6.44 -2.41
CA SER A 125 19.67 7.66 -2.77
C SER A 125 21.17 7.43 -3.04
N LEU A 126 21.78 6.40 -2.45
CA LEU A 126 23.19 6.07 -2.69
C LEU A 126 23.46 5.44 -4.08
N GLU A 127 22.42 4.94 -4.72
CA GLU A 127 22.51 4.24 -6.01
C GLU A 127 22.04 5.10 -7.19
N LEU A 128 21.60 6.35 -6.92
CA LEU A 128 21.09 7.29 -7.91
C LEU A 128 22.16 8.21 -8.44
N ARG A 129 21.98 8.72 -9.66
CA ARG A 129 22.79 9.73 -10.29
C ARG A 129 22.44 11.12 -9.75
N ASP A 130 23.30 12.10 -9.94
CA ASP A 130 23.05 13.51 -9.52
C ASP A 130 21.84 14.14 -10.25
N THR A 131 21.46 13.60 -11.42
CA THR A 131 20.32 14.02 -12.23
C THR A 131 19.00 13.35 -11.84
N ASP A 132 19.08 12.21 -11.16
CA ASP A 132 17.91 11.47 -10.72
C ASP A 132 17.31 12.13 -9.46
N VAL A 133 15.99 12.06 -9.32
CA VAL A 133 15.30 12.64 -8.16
C VAL A 133 14.44 11.61 -7.48
N LEU A 134 14.79 11.28 -6.23
CA LEU A 134 13.95 10.45 -5.36
C LEU A 134 13.15 11.36 -4.42
N SER A 135 11.85 11.14 -4.36
CA SER A 135 10.92 11.88 -3.51
C SER A 135 10.04 10.91 -2.72
N ARG A 136 9.72 11.27 -1.47
CA ARG A 136 8.67 10.59 -0.71
C ARG A 136 7.36 11.36 -0.83
N ILE A 137 6.29 10.66 -1.18
CA ILE A 137 4.99 11.29 -1.46
C ILE A 137 4.10 11.26 -0.24
N SER A 138 3.92 10.09 0.34
CA SER A 138 3.15 9.88 1.56
C SER A 138 3.36 8.45 2.08
N GLY A 139 3.19 8.23 3.39
CA GLY A 139 3.23 6.87 3.95
C GLY A 139 4.46 6.07 3.51
N ASP A 140 4.25 5.00 2.78
CA ASP A 140 5.24 4.08 2.22
C ASP A 140 5.49 4.27 0.71
N GLU A 141 5.00 5.39 0.15
CA GLU A 141 5.06 5.70 -1.29
C GLU A 141 6.22 6.65 -1.62
N PHE A 142 6.98 6.28 -2.66
CA PHE A 142 8.05 7.09 -3.22
C PHE A 142 7.85 7.27 -4.72
N LEU A 143 8.34 8.40 -5.25
CA LEU A 143 8.50 8.63 -6.68
C LEU A 143 9.97 8.79 -7.00
N LEU A 144 10.39 8.18 -8.10
CA LEU A 144 11.73 8.26 -8.64
C LEU A 144 11.67 8.77 -10.08
N LEU A 145 12.34 9.87 -10.34
CA LEU A 145 12.59 10.39 -11.68
C LEU A 145 14.00 9.95 -12.11
N LEU A 146 14.09 9.26 -13.23
CA LEU A 146 15.33 8.88 -13.89
C LEU A 146 15.51 9.73 -15.15
N ASP A 147 16.51 10.61 -15.18
CA ASP A 147 16.77 11.54 -16.27
C ASP A 147 18.28 11.76 -16.47
N PRO A 148 18.80 11.67 -17.72
CA PRO A 148 18.14 11.13 -18.91
C PRO A 148 18.12 9.61 -18.95
N ILE A 149 17.23 9.03 -19.77
CA ILE A 149 17.24 7.61 -20.12
C ILE A 149 17.57 7.44 -21.61
N THR A 150 18.15 6.29 -21.96
CA THR A 150 18.50 5.97 -23.35
C THR A 150 17.62 4.87 -23.94
N SER A 151 17.05 4.00 -23.10
CA SER A 151 16.17 2.91 -23.52
C SER A 151 15.33 2.37 -22.34
N GLU A 152 14.22 1.73 -22.69
CA GLU A 152 13.39 0.97 -21.74
C GLU A 152 14.17 -0.12 -21.00
N ALA A 153 15.09 -0.80 -21.70
CA ALA A 153 15.93 -1.86 -21.13
C ALA A 153 16.86 -1.31 -20.03
N GLU A 154 17.47 -0.13 -20.23
CA GLU A 154 18.29 0.55 -19.22
C GLU A 154 17.47 0.84 -17.96
N VAL A 155 16.26 1.37 -18.13
CA VAL A 155 15.36 1.67 -16.99
C VAL A 155 15.01 0.39 -16.23
N ALA A 156 14.63 -0.67 -16.95
CA ALA A 156 14.29 -1.95 -16.34
C ALA A 156 15.48 -2.56 -15.57
N GLU A 157 16.68 -2.51 -16.13
CA GLU A 157 17.91 -2.99 -15.46
C GLU A 157 18.21 -2.19 -14.20
N HIS A 158 18.15 -0.85 -14.28
CA HIS A 158 18.42 0.02 -13.13
C HIS A 158 17.39 -0.18 -12.02
N ILE A 159 16.10 -0.22 -12.33
CA ILE A 159 15.05 -0.47 -11.35
C ILE A 159 15.19 -1.87 -10.72
N ASN A 160 15.50 -2.91 -11.51
CA ASN A 160 15.74 -4.24 -10.97
C ASN A 160 16.95 -4.27 -10.02
N PHE A 161 18.01 -3.52 -10.35
CA PHE A 161 19.15 -3.35 -9.45
C PHE A 161 18.72 -2.71 -8.12
N LEU A 162 17.93 -1.62 -8.15
CA LEU A 162 17.40 -0.97 -6.93
C LEU A 162 16.55 -1.95 -6.10
N LEU A 163 15.68 -2.74 -6.75
CA LEU A 163 14.89 -3.77 -6.07
C LEU A 163 15.76 -4.83 -5.38
N GLN A 164 16.84 -5.28 -6.03
CA GLN A 164 17.77 -6.22 -5.40
C GLN A 164 18.47 -5.60 -4.18
N ARG A 165 18.81 -4.32 -4.25
CA ARG A 165 19.39 -3.59 -3.12
C ARG A 165 18.42 -3.51 -1.94
N LEU A 166 17.13 -3.35 -2.20
CA LEU A 166 16.10 -3.31 -1.16
C LEU A 166 15.87 -4.63 -0.45
N LYS A 167 16.11 -5.78 -1.13
CA LYS A 167 15.97 -7.12 -0.53
C LYS A 167 17.02 -7.42 0.55
N ALA A 168 18.14 -6.68 0.58
CA ALA A 168 19.13 -6.82 1.65
C ALA A 168 18.55 -6.34 2.98
N PRO A 169 18.84 -7.02 4.10
CA PRO A 169 18.26 -6.69 5.39
C PRO A 169 18.58 -5.26 5.86
N PHE A 170 17.67 -4.70 6.65
CA PHE A 170 17.85 -3.45 7.38
C PHE A 170 18.08 -3.77 8.85
N TYR A 171 19.14 -3.22 9.42
CA TYR A 171 19.45 -3.39 10.84
C TYR A 171 18.94 -2.18 11.62
N ILE A 172 17.86 -2.36 12.36
CA ILE A 172 17.17 -1.30 13.12
C ILE A 172 17.11 -1.73 14.59
N ASP A 173 17.74 -0.97 15.46
CA ASP A 173 17.80 -1.22 16.92
C ASP A 173 18.18 -2.66 17.28
N GLY A 174 19.14 -3.24 16.52
CA GLY A 174 19.62 -4.60 16.73
C GLY A 174 18.71 -5.69 16.16
N THR A 175 17.63 -5.32 15.49
CA THR A 175 16.68 -6.22 14.81
C THR A 175 16.94 -6.21 13.32
N GLU A 176 16.91 -7.38 12.70
CA GLU A 176 16.99 -7.55 11.25
C GLU A 176 15.59 -7.48 10.64
N VAL A 177 15.35 -6.48 9.79
CA VAL A 177 14.06 -6.25 9.12
C VAL A 177 14.23 -6.41 7.61
N PHE A 178 13.38 -7.24 7.00
CA PHE A 178 13.35 -7.43 5.56
C PHE A 178 12.20 -6.62 4.97
N ALA A 179 12.46 -5.99 3.83
CA ALA A 179 11.47 -5.25 3.07
C ALA A 179 11.62 -5.56 1.58
N SER A 180 10.51 -5.50 0.87
CA SER A 180 10.45 -5.47 -0.60
C SER A 180 9.63 -4.29 -1.04
N ALA A 181 9.68 -3.97 -2.32
CA ALA A 181 8.87 -2.92 -2.91
C ALA A 181 8.31 -3.36 -4.26
N SER A 182 7.14 -2.83 -4.57
CA SER A 182 6.53 -2.94 -5.90
C SER A 182 6.71 -1.62 -6.63
N ILE A 183 7.18 -1.69 -7.89
CA ILE A 183 7.53 -0.50 -8.68
C ILE A 183 6.80 -0.53 -10.02
N GLY A 184 6.05 0.53 -10.31
CA GLY A 184 5.50 0.77 -11.63
C GLY A 184 6.21 1.93 -12.32
N ILE A 185 6.42 1.84 -13.61
CA ILE A 185 7.27 2.74 -14.38
C ILE A 185 6.48 3.28 -15.57
N SER A 186 6.53 4.59 -15.78
CA SER A 186 6.05 5.26 -16.99
C SER A 186 7.20 5.96 -17.70
N LEU A 187 7.17 5.98 -19.03
CA LEU A 187 8.20 6.58 -19.88
C LEU A 187 7.66 7.82 -20.59
N TYR A 188 8.42 8.88 -20.63
CA TYR A 188 8.13 10.06 -21.43
C TYR A 188 8.90 9.99 -22.76
N PRO A 189 8.24 10.27 -23.90
CA PRO A 189 6.84 10.72 -24.07
C PRO A 189 5.81 9.61 -24.30
N GLU A 190 6.19 8.34 -24.31
CA GLU A 190 5.38 7.20 -24.76
C GLU A 190 4.15 6.98 -23.88
N HIS A 191 4.30 7.16 -22.56
CA HIS A 191 3.24 6.86 -21.59
C HIS A 191 2.56 8.11 -21.01
N GLY A 192 2.81 9.30 -21.58
CA GLY A 192 2.15 10.52 -21.14
C GLY A 192 2.93 11.78 -21.48
N ARG A 193 2.23 12.92 -21.46
CA ARG A 193 2.81 14.25 -21.75
C ARG A 193 2.48 15.27 -20.65
N SER A 194 2.02 14.82 -19.50
CA SER A 194 1.85 15.61 -18.28
C SER A 194 2.35 14.82 -17.08
N TYR A 195 2.71 15.50 -16.02
CA TYR A 195 3.09 14.88 -14.76
C TYR A 195 2.00 13.93 -14.24
N GLU A 196 0.75 14.37 -14.27
CA GLU A 196 -0.39 13.59 -13.78
C GLU A 196 -0.56 12.30 -14.57
N ALA A 197 -0.47 12.36 -15.94
CA ALA A 197 -0.59 11.18 -16.78
C ALA A 197 0.54 10.17 -16.51
N LEU A 198 1.79 10.65 -16.46
CA LEU A 198 2.95 9.79 -16.17
C LEU A 198 2.85 9.16 -14.78
N ARG A 199 2.49 9.95 -13.75
CA ARG A 199 2.32 9.45 -12.39
C ARG A 199 1.20 8.40 -12.30
N GLN A 200 0.05 8.67 -12.93
CA GLN A 200 -1.09 7.75 -12.95
C GLN A 200 -0.73 6.43 -13.65
N ASN A 201 -0.02 6.50 -14.78
CA ASN A 201 0.36 5.30 -15.51
C ASN A 201 1.44 4.49 -14.78
N ALA A 202 2.36 5.15 -14.07
CA ALA A 202 3.29 4.47 -13.17
C ALA A 202 2.56 3.79 -12.01
N ASP A 203 1.57 4.45 -11.41
CA ASP A 203 0.74 3.90 -10.33
C ASP A 203 -0.05 2.66 -10.79
N ILE A 204 -0.69 2.71 -11.97
CA ILE A 204 -1.38 1.56 -12.58
C ILE A 204 -0.41 0.37 -12.74
N ALA A 205 0.79 0.60 -13.25
CA ALA A 205 1.80 -0.45 -13.41
C ALA A 205 2.26 -1.02 -12.06
N MET A 206 2.46 -0.17 -11.05
CA MET A 206 2.80 -0.60 -9.68
C MET A 206 1.69 -1.45 -9.07
N TYR A 207 0.43 -1.04 -9.22
CA TYR A 207 -0.70 -1.81 -8.73
C TYR A 207 -0.80 -3.20 -9.38
N ARG A 208 -0.48 -3.31 -10.68
CA ARG A 208 -0.37 -4.60 -11.38
C ARG A 208 0.67 -5.50 -10.73
N VAL A 209 1.86 -4.97 -10.43
CA VAL A 209 2.92 -5.71 -9.72
C VAL A 209 2.42 -6.22 -8.36
N LYS A 210 1.71 -5.38 -7.60
CA LYS A 210 1.15 -5.78 -6.30
C LYS A 210 0.17 -6.94 -6.39
N SER A 211 -0.64 -6.99 -7.46
CA SER A 211 -1.57 -8.10 -7.71
C SER A 211 -0.89 -9.38 -8.18
N ASP A 212 0.25 -9.29 -8.87
CA ASP A 212 0.96 -10.45 -9.44
C ASP A 212 1.98 -11.10 -8.48
N GLY A 213 2.07 -10.64 -7.21
CA GLY A 213 2.92 -11.28 -6.19
C GLY A 213 3.90 -10.37 -5.49
N LYS A 214 3.92 -9.05 -5.80
CA LYS A 214 4.78 -8.04 -5.17
C LYS A 214 6.29 -8.22 -5.42
N GLY A 215 7.11 -7.32 -4.91
CA GLY A 215 8.58 -7.43 -4.94
C GLY A 215 9.21 -7.41 -6.32
N ALA A 216 8.56 -6.80 -7.30
CA ALA A 216 8.96 -6.73 -8.70
C ALA A 216 8.73 -5.33 -9.29
N SER A 217 9.02 -5.15 -10.58
CA SER A 217 8.71 -3.93 -11.31
C SER A 217 7.99 -4.23 -12.62
N ALA A 218 7.19 -3.28 -13.11
CA ALA A 218 6.57 -3.33 -14.43
C ALA A 218 6.62 -1.96 -15.10
N ILE A 219 6.85 -1.95 -16.40
CA ILE A 219 6.68 -0.76 -17.23
C ILE A 219 5.23 -0.74 -17.72
N PHE A 220 4.60 0.41 -17.60
CA PHE A 220 3.22 0.62 -18.01
C PHE A 220 3.00 0.22 -19.47
N ASN A 221 1.85 -0.38 -19.73
CA ASN A 221 1.32 -0.54 -21.06
C ASN A 221 -0.21 -0.36 -21.01
N ILE A 222 -0.80 -0.03 -22.16
CA ILE A 222 -2.21 0.31 -22.25
C ILE A 222 -3.16 -0.86 -21.85
N ALA A 223 -2.69 -2.11 -21.91
CA ALA A 223 -3.49 -3.25 -21.47
C ALA A 223 -3.69 -3.23 -19.94
N MET A 224 -2.69 -2.75 -19.19
CA MET A 224 -2.78 -2.60 -17.73
C MET A 224 -3.86 -1.60 -17.30
N GLU A 225 -4.02 -0.51 -18.04
CA GLU A 225 -5.10 0.46 -17.79
C GLU A 225 -6.48 -0.18 -17.94
N ARG A 226 -6.67 -0.94 -19.03
CA ARG A 226 -7.93 -1.65 -19.26
C ARG A 226 -8.19 -2.69 -18.16
N GLU A 227 -7.20 -3.50 -17.78
CA GLU A 227 -7.31 -4.48 -16.72
C GLU A 227 -7.65 -3.83 -15.37
N ALA A 228 -7.05 -2.67 -15.06
CA ALA A 228 -7.34 -1.93 -13.85
C ALA A 228 -8.79 -1.42 -13.82
N LEU A 229 -9.30 -0.89 -14.95
CA LEU A 229 -10.69 -0.45 -15.08
C LEU A 229 -11.68 -1.62 -14.98
N GLU A 230 -11.38 -2.75 -15.63
CA GLU A 230 -12.19 -3.96 -15.54
C GLU A 230 -12.25 -4.46 -14.08
N ARG A 231 -11.11 -4.48 -13.39
CA ARG A 231 -11.05 -4.87 -11.98
C ARG A 231 -11.86 -3.95 -11.08
N MET A 232 -11.73 -2.62 -11.24
CA MET A 232 -12.53 -1.65 -10.47
C MET A 232 -14.03 -1.86 -10.69
N ALA A 233 -14.47 -2.15 -11.92
CA ALA A 233 -15.87 -2.45 -12.22
C ALA A 233 -16.33 -3.73 -11.50
N VAL A 234 -15.50 -4.79 -11.47
CA VAL A 234 -15.80 -6.03 -10.74
C VAL A 234 -15.85 -5.79 -9.24
N GLU A 235 -14.91 -5.01 -8.68
CA GLU A 235 -14.92 -4.63 -7.25
C GLU A 235 -16.21 -3.90 -6.87
N GLN A 236 -16.61 -2.91 -7.66
CA GLN A 236 -17.84 -2.17 -7.43
C GLN A 236 -19.06 -3.08 -7.52
N SER A 237 -19.11 -3.95 -8.52
CA SER A 237 -20.19 -4.92 -8.70
C SER A 237 -20.30 -5.89 -7.52
N LEU A 238 -19.17 -6.36 -6.99
CA LEU A 238 -19.12 -7.25 -5.83
C LEU A 238 -19.63 -6.56 -4.57
N ARG A 239 -19.20 -5.32 -4.29
CA ARG A 239 -19.71 -4.51 -3.17
C ARG A 239 -21.21 -4.32 -3.25
N GLN A 240 -21.71 -3.98 -4.44
CA GLN A 240 -23.15 -3.82 -4.65
C GLN A 240 -23.90 -5.15 -4.47
N ALA A 241 -23.35 -6.26 -4.96
CA ALA A 241 -23.95 -7.59 -4.80
C ALA A 241 -24.08 -8.01 -3.32
N ILE A 242 -23.11 -7.63 -2.47
CA ILE A 242 -23.19 -7.87 -1.02
C ILE A 242 -24.31 -7.03 -0.41
N LEU A 243 -24.39 -5.75 -0.73
CA LEU A 243 -25.45 -4.86 -0.24
C LEU A 243 -26.85 -5.34 -0.66
N ASP A 244 -26.99 -5.77 -1.90
CA ASP A 244 -28.25 -6.26 -2.49
C ASP A 244 -28.55 -7.72 -2.12
N ARG A 245 -27.64 -8.40 -1.39
CA ARG A 245 -27.74 -9.81 -1.01
C ARG A 245 -27.99 -10.72 -2.22
N ARG A 246 -27.28 -10.50 -3.33
CA ARG A 246 -27.44 -11.25 -4.59
C ARG A 246 -26.70 -12.59 -4.60
N PHE A 247 -26.45 -13.16 -3.44
CA PHE A 247 -25.81 -14.46 -3.30
C PHE A 247 -26.84 -15.57 -3.08
N CYS A 248 -26.49 -16.76 -3.55
CA CYS A 248 -27.24 -17.99 -3.28
C CYS A 248 -26.24 -19.13 -3.10
N CYS A 249 -26.71 -20.30 -2.68
CA CYS A 249 -25.89 -21.48 -2.52
C CYS A 249 -26.29 -22.56 -3.51
N ALA A 250 -25.27 -23.21 -4.10
CA ALA A 250 -25.43 -24.57 -4.67
C ALA A 250 -25.01 -25.59 -3.61
N PHE A 251 -25.74 -26.67 -3.51
CA PHE A 251 -25.47 -27.73 -2.53
C PHE A 251 -24.93 -28.97 -3.23
N GLN A 252 -23.65 -29.28 -3.01
CA GLN A 252 -22.98 -30.45 -3.59
C GLN A 252 -23.06 -31.62 -2.60
N PRO A 253 -23.65 -32.78 -3.01
CA PRO A 253 -23.76 -33.89 -2.11
C PRO A 253 -22.42 -34.55 -1.77
N LYS A 254 -22.22 -34.91 -0.51
CA LYS A 254 -21.11 -35.71 0.01
C LYS A 254 -21.59 -37.15 0.24
N VAL A 255 -20.95 -38.09 -0.42
CA VAL A 255 -21.38 -39.51 -0.45
C VAL A 255 -20.37 -40.36 0.32
N ASP A 256 -20.85 -41.23 1.19
CA ASP A 256 -20.04 -42.28 1.80
C ASP A 256 -19.73 -43.35 0.73
N ILE A 257 -18.45 -43.50 0.40
CA ILE A 257 -17.98 -44.40 -0.67
C ILE A 257 -18.21 -45.88 -0.39
N ARG A 258 -18.49 -46.26 0.85
CA ARG A 258 -18.75 -47.65 1.25
C ARG A 258 -20.23 -48.00 1.17
N THR A 259 -21.10 -47.08 1.56
CA THR A 259 -22.55 -47.29 1.60
C THR A 259 -23.27 -46.70 0.40
N ASN A 260 -22.62 -45.82 -0.35
CA ASN A 260 -23.17 -45.01 -1.44
C ASN A 260 -24.36 -44.14 -1.00
N GLU A 261 -24.41 -43.80 0.28
CA GLU A 261 -25.44 -42.93 0.85
C GLU A 261 -24.95 -41.47 0.94
N ILE A 262 -25.86 -40.55 0.75
CA ILE A 262 -25.53 -39.11 0.99
C ILE A 262 -25.48 -38.91 2.50
N LYS A 263 -24.33 -38.39 2.99
CA LYS A 263 -24.07 -38.09 4.41
C LYS A 263 -24.03 -36.59 4.72
N GLY A 264 -23.96 -35.78 3.69
CA GLY A 264 -23.90 -34.31 3.87
C GLY A 264 -23.95 -33.60 2.54
N VAL A 265 -23.89 -32.29 2.65
CA VAL A 265 -23.79 -31.37 1.51
C VAL A 265 -22.73 -30.33 1.78
N GLU A 266 -22.07 -29.88 0.74
CA GLU A 266 -21.21 -28.71 0.77
C GLU A 266 -21.95 -27.50 0.18
N ALA A 267 -21.99 -26.39 0.93
CA ALA A 267 -22.60 -25.15 0.50
C ALA A 267 -21.58 -24.33 -0.28
N LEU A 268 -21.78 -24.26 -1.58
CA LEU A 268 -20.93 -23.54 -2.51
C LEU A 268 -21.59 -22.23 -2.92
N VAL A 269 -21.00 -21.12 -2.53
CA VAL A 269 -21.51 -19.77 -2.87
C VAL A 269 -21.62 -19.56 -4.37
N ARG A 270 -22.67 -18.89 -4.79
CA ARG A 270 -22.94 -18.48 -6.17
C ARG A 270 -23.39 -17.03 -6.17
N LEU A 271 -22.93 -16.25 -7.13
CA LEU A 271 -23.35 -14.87 -7.35
C LEU A 271 -24.40 -14.82 -8.46
N ARG A 272 -25.52 -14.15 -8.22
CA ARG A 272 -26.47 -13.76 -9.27
C ARG A 272 -26.06 -12.42 -9.82
N ASP A 273 -25.75 -12.36 -11.11
CA ASP A 273 -25.50 -11.09 -11.79
C ASP A 273 -26.81 -10.29 -11.98
N ASP A 274 -26.68 -9.09 -12.53
CA ASP A 274 -27.82 -8.18 -12.75
C ASP A 274 -28.88 -8.76 -13.70
N ASN A 275 -28.51 -9.75 -14.53
CA ASN A 275 -29.38 -10.45 -15.44
C ASN A 275 -29.97 -11.74 -14.84
N GLY A 276 -29.64 -12.05 -13.58
CA GLY A 276 -30.06 -13.27 -12.89
C GLY A 276 -29.27 -14.53 -13.25
N VAL A 277 -28.17 -14.39 -14.02
CA VAL A 277 -27.29 -15.52 -14.36
C VAL A 277 -26.41 -15.86 -13.15
N ILE A 278 -26.32 -17.16 -12.87
CA ILE A 278 -25.54 -17.66 -11.73
C ILE A 278 -24.09 -17.85 -12.13
N GLN A 279 -23.18 -17.19 -11.41
CA GLN A 279 -21.73 -17.24 -11.59
C GLN A 279 -21.07 -18.14 -10.54
N ALA A 280 -20.02 -18.84 -10.95
CA ALA A 280 -19.20 -19.69 -10.08
C ALA A 280 -18.27 -18.85 -9.18
N PRO A 281 -17.81 -19.38 -8.02
CA PRO A 281 -17.06 -18.63 -7.00
C PRO A 281 -15.68 -18.14 -7.44
N GLY A 282 -14.99 -18.83 -8.36
CA GLY A 282 -13.59 -18.59 -8.70
C GLY A 282 -13.24 -17.19 -9.21
N THR A 283 -14.22 -16.35 -9.55
CA THR A 283 -13.98 -14.98 -10.03
C THR A 283 -14.17 -13.90 -8.97
N PHE A 284 -14.88 -14.20 -7.88
CA PHE A 284 -15.23 -13.17 -6.90
C PHE A 284 -14.81 -13.49 -5.45
N VAL A 285 -14.56 -14.76 -5.12
CA VAL A 285 -14.17 -15.14 -3.74
C VAL A 285 -12.79 -14.61 -3.40
N ASP A 286 -11.80 -14.83 -4.27
CA ASP A 286 -10.44 -14.30 -4.08
C ASP A 286 -10.45 -12.79 -3.94
N LEU A 287 -11.22 -12.12 -4.80
CA LEU A 287 -11.41 -10.68 -4.73
C LEU A 287 -12.08 -10.25 -3.42
N ALA A 288 -13.07 -10.98 -2.92
CA ALA A 288 -13.69 -10.71 -1.62
C ALA A 288 -12.68 -10.82 -0.47
N VAL A 289 -11.76 -11.80 -0.53
CA VAL A 289 -10.67 -11.96 0.46
C VAL A 289 -9.71 -10.77 0.41
N GLU A 290 -9.29 -10.36 -0.79
CA GLU A 290 -8.40 -9.21 -0.97
C GLU A 290 -9.02 -7.90 -0.45
N LEU A 291 -10.30 -7.66 -0.79
CA LEU A 291 -11.03 -6.46 -0.41
C LEU A 291 -11.49 -6.44 1.06
N GLY A 292 -11.31 -7.56 1.80
CA GLY A 292 -11.80 -7.71 3.16
C GLY A 292 -13.33 -7.85 3.27
N LEU A 293 -14.00 -8.24 2.18
CA LEU A 293 -15.45 -8.44 2.11
C LEU A 293 -15.87 -9.90 2.37
N ILE A 294 -14.90 -10.77 2.59
CA ILE A 294 -15.15 -12.21 2.76
C ILE A 294 -15.95 -12.50 4.02
N ASP A 295 -15.84 -11.68 5.06
CA ASP A 295 -16.54 -11.86 6.33
C ASP A 295 -18.05 -11.67 6.14
N GLU A 296 -18.45 -10.57 5.49
CA GLU A 296 -19.84 -10.32 5.15
C GLU A 296 -20.39 -11.38 4.20
N LEU A 297 -19.59 -11.80 3.22
CA LEU A 297 -19.98 -12.85 2.28
C LEU A 297 -20.25 -14.17 3.00
N THR A 298 -19.41 -14.58 3.95
CA THR A 298 -19.60 -15.82 4.71
C THR A 298 -20.86 -15.76 5.57
N HIS A 299 -21.17 -14.63 6.19
CA HIS A 299 -22.44 -14.47 6.90
C HIS A 299 -23.66 -14.50 5.98
N LEU A 300 -23.57 -13.97 4.75
CA LEU A 300 -24.62 -14.09 3.75
C LEU A 300 -24.82 -15.55 3.32
N VAL A 301 -23.74 -16.29 3.12
CA VAL A 301 -23.79 -17.73 2.81
C VAL A 301 -24.51 -18.48 3.92
N LEU A 302 -24.19 -18.25 5.20
CA LEU A 302 -24.87 -18.88 6.32
C LEU A 302 -26.37 -18.55 6.32
N ALA A 303 -26.73 -17.30 6.08
CA ALA A 303 -28.12 -16.88 6.00
C ALA A 303 -28.88 -17.59 4.84
N GLU A 304 -28.23 -17.76 3.68
CA GLU A 304 -28.82 -18.48 2.52
C GLU A 304 -28.97 -19.97 2.78
N ILE A 305 -28.03 -20.59 3.51
CA ILE A 305 -28.14 -21.99 3.96
C ILE A 305 -29.38 -22.12 4.85
N MET A 306 -29.55 -21.22 5.82
CA MET A 306 -30.71 -21.32 6.74
C MET A 306 -32.04 -21.07 6.03
N LYS A 307 -32.11 -20.21 5.01
CA LYS A 307 -33.32 -20.11 4.15
C LYS A 307 -33.62 -21.39 3.37
N SER A 308 -32.58 -22.16 3.08
CA SER A 308 -32.69 -23.41 2.28
C SER A 308 -32.81 -24.66 3.15
N ILE A 309 -32.89 -24.54 4.48
CA ILE A 309 -32.78 -25.69 5.40
C ILE A 309 -33.88 -26.73 5.17
N ASP A 310 -35.11 -26.29 4.91
CA ASP A 310 -36.23 -27.19 4.64
C ASP A 310 -36.02 -27.97 3.33
N LEU A 311 -35.48 -27.34 2.31
CA LEU A 311 -35.13 -28.00 1.04
C LEU A 311 -34.00 -29.00 1.24
N ILE A 312 -32.97 -28.65 2.04
CA ILE A 312 -31.87 -29.56 2.39
C ILE A 312 -32.42 -30.77 3.13
N ASN A 313 -33.29 -30.59 4.11
CA ASN A 313 -33.90 -31.63 4.89
C ASN A 313 -34.75 -32.59 4.00
N ALA A 314 -35.57 -32.03 3.13
CA ALA A 314 -36.41 -32.78 2.23
C ALA A 314 -35.59 -33.58 1.19
N THR A 315 -34.44 -33.07 0.77
CA THR A 315 -33.66 -33.67 -0.32
C THR A 315 -32.60 -34.67 0.19
N PHE A 316 -31.92 -34.29 1.30
CA PHE A 316 -30.75 -35.01 1.79
C PHE A 316 -30.91 -35.62 3.18
N GLY A 317 -32.04 -35.34 3.86
CA GLY A 317 -32.33 -35.79 5.21
C GLY A 317 -31.97 -34.78 6.30
N GLU A 318 -32.67 -34.91 7.45
CA GLU A 318 -32.49 -34.03 8.59
C GLU A 318 -31.12 -34.18 9.29
N ASP A 319 -30.49 -35.34 9.13
CA ASP A 319 -29.19 -35.67 9.73
C ASP A 319 -28.00 -35.31 8.79
N ALA A 320 -28.25 -34.85 7.57
CA ALA A 320 -27.19 -34.50 6.63
C ALA A 320 -26.34 -33.37 7.16
N SER A 321 -25.01 -33.56 7.16
CA SER A 321 -24.06 -32.50 7.54
C SER A 321 -24.03 -31.38 6.49
N ILE A 322 -23.74 -30.13 6.91
CA ILE A 322 -23.69 -28.99 6.02
C ILE A 322 -22.29 -28.35 6.15
N SER A 323 -21.51 -28.50 5.13
CA SER A 323 -20.14 -27.90 5.09
C SER A 323 -20.16 -26.49 4.58
N VAL A 324 -19.38 -25.64 5.27
CA VAL A 324 -19.19 -24.21 4.93
C VAL A 324 -17.70 -23.91 4.86
N ASN A 325 -17.26 -23.35 3.74
CA ASN A 325 -15.88 -22.93 3.53
C ASN A 325 -15.56 -21.67 4.31
N VAL A 326 -14.41 -21.65 5.00
CA VAL A 326 -13.87 -20.50 5.73
C VAL A 326 -12.44 -20.22 5.23
N ALA A 327 -12.21 -19.02 4.71
CA ALA A 327 -10.91 -18.64 4.17
C ALA A 327 -9.83 -18.60 5.26
N ALA A 328 -8.57 -18.85 4.89
CA ALA A 328 -7.42 -18.83 5.81
C ALA A 328 -7.28 -17.51 6.58
N LYS A 329 -7.59 -16.38 5.92
CA LYS A 329 -7.60 -15.04 6.53
C LYS A 329 -8.63 -14.95 7.66
N GLN A 330 -9.82 -15.51 7.45
CA GLN A 330 -10.92 -15.56 8.42
C GLN A 330 -10.60 -16.48 9.60
N ALA A 331 -10.10 -17.68 9.31
CA ALA A 331 -9.66 -18.61 10.35
C ALA A 331 -8.57 -18.03 11.26
N GLY A 332 -7.82 -17.02 10.75
CA GLY A 332 -6.83 -16.28 11.51
C GLY A 332 -7.34 -15.07 12.27
N SER A 333 -8.61 -14.70 12.12
CA SER A 333 -9.25 -13.54 12.75
C SER A 333 -10.11 -13.99 13.95
N PRO A 334 -9.68 -13.71 15.20
CA PRO A 334 -10.48 -14.06 16.39
C PRO A 334 -11.85 -13.41 16.42
N ASP A 335 -11.94 -12.18 15.95
CA ASP A 335 -13.18 -11.41 15.98
C ASP A 335 -14.20 -11.96 14.99
N PHE A 336 -13.76 -12.27 13.75
CA PHE A 336 -14.61 -12.95 12.79
C PHE A 336 -15.07 -14.31 13.31
N MET A 337 -14.13 -15.14 13.77
CA MET A 337 -14.48 -16.50 14.23
C MET A 337 -15.43 -16.50 15.43
N ARG A 338 -15.31 -15.53 16.34
CA ARG A 338 -16.27 -15.35 17.44
C ARG A 338 -17.66 -15.04 16.91
N SER A 339 -17.77 -14.01 16.04
CA SER A 339 -19.06 -13.65 15.40
C SER A 339 -19.67 -14.79 14.61
N PHE A 340 -18.83 -15.55 13.89
CA PHE A 340 -19.27 -16.70 13.10
C PHE A 340 -19.74 -17.85 13.99
N CYS A 341 -19.03 -18.16 15.09
CA CYS A 341 -19.48 -19.16 16.08
C CYS A 341 -20.81 -18.75 16.72
N GLU A 342 -20.99 -17.47 17.06
CA GLU A 342 -22.26 -16.94 17.58
C GLU A 342 -23.38 -17.12 16.57
N ALA A 343 -23.13 -16.82 15.29
CA ALA A 343 -24.10 -17.00 14.22
C ALA A 343 -24.46 -18.49 14.01
N LEU A 344 -23.47 -19.40 14.06
CA LEU A 344 -23.71 -20.84 13.98
C LEU A 344 -24.48 -21.37 15.20
N ALA A 345 -24.15 -20.90 16.42
CA ALA A 345 -24.86 -21.28 17.65
C ALA A 345 -26.31 -20.80 17.67
N ALA A 346 -26.60 -19.66 16.99
CA ALA A 346 -27.94 -19.14 16.83
C ALA A 346 -28.81 -19.93 15.84
N THR A 347 -28.22 -20.86 15.05
CA THR A 347 -29.00 -21.76 14.21
C THR A 347 -29.67 -22.85 15.06
N GLU A 348 -30.79 -23.41 14.61
CA GLU A 348 -31.47 -24.49 15.32
C GLU A 348 -30.71 -25.82 15.27
N CYS A 349 -29.67 -25.91 14.43
CA CYS A 349 -28.97 -27.18 14.15
C CYS A 349 -27.43 -27.01 14.06
N PRO A 350 -26.73 -26.36 15.04
CA PRO A 350 -25.29 -26.09 14.95
C PRO A 350 -24.46 -27.38 14.77
N LYS A 351 -24.87 -28.48 15.33
CA LYS A 351 -24.15 -29.79 15.24
C LYS A 351 -24.11 -30.41 13.84
N ARG A 352 -24.94 -29.91 12.92
CA ARG A 352 -24.93 -30.34 11.51
C ARG A 352 -23.87 -29.60 10.70
N PHE A 353 -23.40 -28.46 11.19
CA PHE A 353 -22.41 -27.70 10.46
C PHE A 353 -21.02 -28.30 10.58
N MET A 354 -20.28 -28.21 9.48
CA MET A 354 -18.88 -28.57 9.36
C MET A 354 -18.14 -27.39 8.73
N VAL A 355 -17.17 -26.85 9.41
CA VAL A 355 -16.31 -25.75 8.90
C VAL A 355 -15.17 -26.37 8.13
N GLU A 356 -15.02 -26.01 6.86
CA GLU A 356 -13.94 -26.44 5.99
C GLU A 356 -12.88 -25.35 5.89
N ILE A 357 -11.63 -25.70 6.18
CA ILE A 357 -10.47 -24.79 6.15
C ILE A 357 -9.32 -25.48 5.41
N THR A 358 -8.49 -24.71 4.73
CA THR A 358 -7.30 -25.24 4.07
C THR A 358 -6.23 -25.67 5.09
N GLU A 359 -5.33 -26.56 4.68
CA GLU A 359 -4.20 -27.03 5.51
C GLU A 359 -3.38 -25.87 6.05
N ASP A 360 -3.05 -24.88 5.22
CA ASP A 360 -2.30 -23.69 5.60
C ASP A 360 -2.96 -22.89 6.73
N ALA A 361 -4.29 -22.80 6.70
CA ALA A 361 -5.04 -22.10 7.74
C ALA A 361 -4.96 -22.84 9.08
N PHE A 362 -4.93 -24.18 9.05
CA PHE A 362 -4.87 -25.01 10.25
C PHE A 362 -3.47 -25.08 10.86
N VAL A 363 -2.43 -25.24 10.04
CA VAL A 363 -1.04 -25.47 10.50
C VAL A 363 -0.37 -24.16 10.89
N ALA A 364 -0.56 -23.09 10.11
CA ALA A 364 0.18 -21.83 10.29
C ALA A 364 -0.20 -21.05 11.56
N LYS A 365 -1.31 -21.37 12.25
CA LYS A 365 -1.84 -20.55 13.34
C LYS A 365 -2.11 -21.35 14.62
N ALA A 366 -1.11 -21.40 15.50
CA ALA A 366 -1.24 -21.92 16.87
C ALA A 366 -2.45 -21.30 17.63
N HIS A 367 -2.87 -20.09 17.24
CA HIS A 367 -4.05 -19.42 17.74
C HIS A 367 -5.36 -20.13 17.36
N PHE A 368 -5.49 -20.59 16.13
CA PHE A 368 -6.65 -21.34 15.69
C PHE A 368 -6.86 -22.58 16.55
N GLN A 369 -5.81 -23.36 16.75
CA GLN A 369 -5.89 -24.60 17.54
C GLN A 369 -6.21 -24.34 19.03
N LYS A 370 -5.68 -23.25 19.62
CA LYS A 370 -5.83 -22.97 21.04
C LYS A 370 -7.11 -22.23 21.41
N GLN A 371 -7.62 -21.39 20.54
CA GLN A 371 -8.76 -20.53 20.84
C GLN A 371 -10.01 -20.86 19.99
N ILE A 372 -9.86 -21.04 18.69
CA ILE A 372 -10.99 -21.18 17.78
C ILE A 372 -11.55 -22.61 17.80
N LEU A 373 -10.68 -23.60 17.74
CA LEU A 373 -11.08 -25.02 17.78
C LEU A 373 -11.93 -25.38 19.03
N PRO A 374 -11.61 -24.94 20.26
CA PRO A 374 -12.48 -25.14 21.41
C PRO A 374 -13.86 -24.51 21.27
N MET A 375 -13.96 -23.28 20.73
CA MET A 375 -15.23 -22.58 20.53
C MET A 375 -16.17 -23.34 19.58
N LEU A 376 -15.66 -23.82 18.44
CA LEU A 376 -16.43 -24.62 17.50
C LEU A 376 -16.89 -25.94 18.11
N ARG A 377 -16.02 -26.60 18.88
CA ARG A 377 -16.35 -27.84 19.59
C ARG A 377 -17.42 -27.68 20.68
N GLU A 378 -17.40 -26.54 21.38
CA GLU A 378 -18.37 -26.23 22.43
C GLU A 378 -19.79 -26.18 21.88
N ILE A 379 -19.98 -25.63 20.70
CA ILE A 379 -21.29 -25.60 20.00
C ILE A 379 -21.58 -26.82 19.16
N GLY A 380 -20.64 -27.79 19.12
CA GLY A 380 -20.80 -29.09 18.46
C GLY A 380 -20.55 -29.06 16.94
N VAL A 381 -19.94 -27.99 16.43
CA VAL A 381 -19.60 -27.84 15.00
C VAL A 381 -18.37 -28.70 14.66
N GLY A 382 -18.46 -29.46 13.56
CA GLY A 382 -17.36 -30.25 13.01
C GLY A 382 -16.33 -29.37 12.27
N ILE A 383 -15.12 -29.92 12.10
CA ILE A 383 -14.07 -29.26 11.30
C ILE A 383 -13.54 -30.29 10.30
N SER A 384 -13.36 -29.82 9.06
CA SER A 384 -12.73 -30.58 7.98
C SER A 384 -11.54 -29.76 7.45
N ILE A 385 -10.45 -30.45 7.14
CA ILE A 385 -9.29 -29.83 6.46
C ILE A 385 -9.46 -30.16 4.97
N ASP A 386 -9.55 -29.10 4.18
CA ASP A 386 -9.68 -29.18 2.73
C ASP A 386 -8.31 -29.01 2.04
N ASP A 387 -8.20 -29.43 0.79
CA ASP A 387 -6.98 -29.35 -0.03
C ASP A 387 -5.73 -30.00 0.64
N PHE A 388 -5.93 -31.07 1.42
CA PHE A 388 -4.84 -31.70 2.15
C PHE A 388 -3.84 -32.38 1.21
N GLY A 389 -2.58 -31.89 1.24
CA GLY A 389 -1.47 -32.50 0.50
C GLY A 389 -1.32 -31.98 -0.95
N ILE A 390 -1.92 -30.85 -1.30
CA ILE A 390 -1.76 -30.18 -2.61
C ILE A 390 -0.57 -29.22 -2.59
#